data_fea1da6f13b4841cc0285fd99b31a272
#
_entry.id   fea1da6f13b4841cc0285fd99b31a272
#
_cell.length_a   1.000
_cell.length_b   1.000
_cell.length_c   1.000
_cell.angle_alpha   90.00
_cell.angle_beta   90.00
_cell.angle_gamma   90.00
#
_symmetry.space_group_name_H-M   'P 1'
#
loop_
_entity.id
_entity.type
_entity.pdbx_description
1 polymer ?
#
loop_
_entity_poly.entity_id
_entity_poly.type
_entity_poly.pdbx_seq_one_letter_code
_entity_poly.pdbx_strand_id
1 'polypeptide(L)'
;MVNLKDLNPDASLEAAYGARLRSAREERGWRQDDLAGRIGYTGRHVSGVETCHKSPTRKFSIAVDVALGFVGSAESFEREWRKIKHGVLLQGFPEYVGLEGRAAEIRLFEVGVIPGLLQTREYAQALADGAVDRGVITREQADERVSFLMTRQEALLRDVPPVLIAVLDESCILRPVGGPEVMDAQLQYLIDFAAQPHTTLQIAPYSIGERRPFNRLVNLLTLQDRSVVSYVESETQGYLDRELSSVIPMVRAYHQLQNVSLSQTDSVDVFHRHRKGTP
;
A
#
# COMPACT_ATOMS: atom_id res chain seq x y z
N MET A 1 36.84 -26.55 -1.21
CA MET A 1 35.40 -26.86 -1.20
C MET A 1 34.67 -25.62 -0.72
N VAL A 2 33.94 -24.95 -1.59
CA VAL A 2 33.14 -23.79 -1.24
C VAL A 2 31.91 -24.32 -0.47
N ASN A 3 31.73 -23.84 0.74
CA ASN A 3 30.60 -24.23 1.60
C ASN A 3 29.31 -23.67 0.96
N LEU A 4 28.66 -24.45 0.11
CA LEU A 4 27.36 -24.16 -0.48
C LEU A 4 26.34 -24.25 0.65
N LYS A 5 26.01 -23.10 1.23
CA LYS A 5 24.83 -23.00 2.12
C LYS A 5 23.61 -23.22 1.23
N ASP A 6 22.96 -24.38 1.40
CA ASP A 6 21.66 -24.64 0.75
C ASP A 6 20.68 -23.58 1.23
N LEU A 7 20.32 -22.66 0.34
CA LEU A 7 19.27 -21.71 0.58
C LEU A 7 17.93 -22.41 0.40
N ASN A 8 17.11 -22.38 1.43
CA ASN A 8 15.70 -22.74 1.28
C ASN A 8 14.98 -21.56 0.60
N PRO A 9 14.56 -21.67 -0.69
CA PRO A 9 13.88 -20.59 -1.40
C PRO A 9 12.54 -20.19 -0.73
N ASP A 10 11.94 -21.10 0.03
CA ASP A 10 10.66 -20.88 0.71
C ASP A 10 10.81 -20.13 2.04
N ALA A 11 12.06 -19.84 2.46
CA ALA A 11 12.31 -19.17 3.74
C ALA A 11 11.96 -17.66 3.70
N SER A 12 12.15 -16.99 2.57
CA SER A 12 11.82 -15.55 2.38
C SER A 12 11.83 -15.19 0.90
N LEU A 13 11.27 -14.01 0.56
CA LEU A 13 11.34 -13.47 -0.80
C LEU A 13 12.78 -13.21 -1.25
N GLU A 14 13.66 -12.79 -0.34
CA GLU A 14 15.08 -12.62 -0.60
C GLU A 14 15.76 -13.96 -0.89
N ALA A 15 15.38 -15.02 -0.19
CA ALA A 15 15.90 -16.36 -0.41
C ALA A 15 15.47 -16.91 -1.78
N ALA A 16 14.20 -16.70 -2.15
CA ALA A 16 13.70 -17.04 -3.48
C ALA A 16 14.43 -16.26 -4.58
N TYR A 17 14.61 -14.94 -4.40
CA TYR A 17 15.37 -14.09 -5.32
C TYR A 17 16.82 -14.58 -5.48
N GLY A 18 17.52 -14.82 -4.37
CA GLY A 18 18.91 -15.28 -4.38
C GLY A 18 19.09 -16.65 -5.06
N ALA A 19 18.20 -17.59 -4.76
CA ALA A 19 18.18 -18.91 -5.38
C ALA A 19 17.95 -18.83 -6.91
N ARG A 20 16.97 -18.01 -7.32
CA ARG A 20 16.67 -17.81 -8.74
C ARG A 20 17.80 -17.10 -9.48
N LEU A 21 18.45 -16.09 -8.85
CA LEU A 21 19.62 -15.41 -9.42
C LEU A 21 20.74 -16.41 -9.70
N ARG A 22 21.00 -17.32 -8.75
CA ARG A 22 21.99 -18.39 -8.90
C ARG A 22 21.62 -19.30 -10.05
N SER A 23 20.37 -19.82 -10.10
CA SER A 23 19.89 -20.69 -11.18
C SER A 23 20.05 -20.04 -12.55
N ALA A 24 19.55 -18.81 -12.72
CA ALA A 24 19.65 -18.09 -13.98
C ALA A 24 21.09 -17.81 -14.44
N ARG A 25 22.02 -17.62 -13.50
CA ARG A 25 23.44 -17.48 -13.77
C ARG A 25 24.07 -18.81 -14.18
N GLU A 26 23.78 -19.88 -13.44
CA GLU A 26 24.34 -21.23 -13.68
C GLU A 26 23.83 -21.85 -14.98
N GLU A 27 22.57 -21.63 -15.34
CA GLU A 27 22.01 -22.03 -16.65
C GLU A 27 22.78 -21.45 -17.83
N ARG A 28 23.46 -20.30 -17.64
CA ARG A 28 24.34 -19.66 -18.64
C ARG A 28 25.81 -20.11 -18.54
N GLY A 29 26.12 -21.01 -17.60
CA GLY A 29 27.47 -21.44 -17.32
C GLY A 29 28.36 -20.36 -16.70
N TRP A 30 27.78 -19.29 -16.12
CA TRP A 30 28.56 -18.18 -15.58
C TRP A 30 28.96 -18.41 -14.12
N ARG A 31 30.17 -17.99 -13.79
CA ARG A 31 30.62 -17.84 -12.40
C ARG A 31 30.07 -16.51 -11.84
N GLN A 32 30.11 -16.34 -10.51
CA GLN A 32 29.69 -15.11 -9.84
C GLN A 32 30.49 -13.89 -10.36
N ASP A 33 31.76 -14.05 -10.65
CA ASP A 33 32.63 -12.98 -11.23
C ASP A 33 32.21 -12.65 -12.68
N ASP A 34 31.76 -13.63 -13.46
CA ASP A 34 31.29 -13.41 -14.84
C ASP A 34 30.03 -12.55 -14.87
N LEU A 35 29.07 -12.84 -14.01
CA LEU A 35 27.87 -12.01 -13.84
C LEU A 35 28.24 -10.62 -13.30
N ALA A 36 29.07 -10.58 -12.26
CA ALA A 36 29.52 -9.34 -11.63
C ALA A 36 30.16 -8.37 -12.62
N GLY A 37 31.06 -8.86 -13.50
CA GLY A 37 31.68 -8.05 -14.55
C GLY A 37 30.66 -7.47 -15.54
N ARG A 38 29.60 -8.19 -15.86
CA ARG A 38 28.53 -7.75 -16.79
C ARG A 38 27.65 -6.68 -16.21
N ILE A 39 27.42 -6.71 -14.88
CA ILE A 39 26.48 -5.82 -14.18
C ILE A 39 27.18 -4.66 -13.44
N GLY A 40 28.54 -4.59 -13.51
CA GLY A 40 29.32 -3.53 -12.85
C GLY A 40 29.40 -3.66 -11.34
N TYR A 41 29.42 -4.90 -10.82
CA TYR A 41 29.54 -5.23 -9.39
C TYR A 41 30.73 -6.15 -9.12
N THR A 42 30.92 -6.64 -7.92
CA THR A 42 31.94 -7.62 -7.55
C THR A 42 31.31 -9.00 -7.35
N GLY A 43 32.09 -10.08 -7.58
CA GLY A 43 31.61 -11.44 -7.31
C GLY A 43 31.22 -11.65 -5.87
N ARG A 44 31.89 -10.99 -4.91
CA ARG A 44 31.45 -10.97 -3.48
C ARG A 44 30.07 -10.34 -3.28
N HIS A 45 29.73 -9.31 -4.08
CA HIS A 45 28.40 -8.72 -4.01
C HIS A 45 27.35 -9.68 -4.54
N VAL A 46 27.57 -10.29 -5.71
CA VAL A 46 26.69 -11.31 -6.30
C VAL A 46 26.50 -12.47 -5.33
N SER A 47 27.59 -13.01 -4.78
CA SER A 47 27.55 -14.07 -3.76
C SER A 47 26.74 -13.66 -2.53
N GLY A 48 26.90 -12.41 -2.06
CA GLY A 48 26.14 -11.89 -0.93
C GLY A 48 24.63 -11.84 -1.18
N VAL A 49 24.22 -11.49 -2.40
CA VAL A 49 22.80 -11.49 -2.79
C VAL A 49 22.30 -12.92 -2.97
N GLU A 50 23.04 -13.78 -3.65
CA GLU A 50 22.70 -15.21 -3.83
C GLU A 50 22.58 -15.98 -2.51
N THR A 51 23.20 -15.51 -1.43
CA THR A 51 23.20 -16.16 -0.10
C THR A 51 22.43 -15.38 0.97
N CYS A 52 21.66 -14.36 0.59
CA CYS A 52 20.88 -13.49 1.49
C CYS A 52 21.69 -12.75 2.57
N HIS A 53 23.01 -12.63 2.41
CA HIS A 53 23.84 -11.77 3.25
C HIS A 53 23.77 -10.29 2.83
N LYS A 54 23.20 -10.03 1.65
CA LYS A 54 22.91 -8.70 1.13
C LYS A 54 21.55 -8.69 0.46
N SER A 55 20.71 -7.74 0.77
CA SER A 55 19.47 -7.50 0.04
C SER A 55 19.78 -6.94 -1.36
N PRO A 56 19.05 -7.37 -2.41
CA PRO A 56 19.18 -6.78 -3.74
C PRO A 56 18.73 -5.32 -3.71
N THR A 57 19.35 -4.49 -4.56
CA THR A 57 18.91 -3.11 -4.79
C THR A 57 18.24 -3.00 -6.15
N ARG A 58 17.41 -1.95 -6.36
CA ARG A 58 16.77 -1.69 -7.66
C ARG A 58 17.80 -1.62 -8.79
N LYS A 59 18.90 -0.87 -8.55
CA LYS A 59 19.98 -0.71 -9.53
C LYS A 59 20.62 -2.04 -9.88
N PHE A 60 20.86 -2.89 -8.88
CA PHE A 60 21.39 -4.24 -9.06
C PHE A 60 20.44 -5.08 -9.91
N SER A 61 19.15 -5.12 -9.55
CA SER A 61 18.13 -5.92 -10.22
C SER A 61 17.92 -5.51 -11.69
N ILE A 62 17.91 -4.20 -11.99
CA ILE A 62 17.86 -3.69 -13.37
C ILE A 62 19.10 -4.14 -14.15
N ALA A 63 20.31 -4.05 -13.56
CA ALA A 63 21.53 -4.49 -14.22
C ALA A 63 21.52 -6.00 -14.49
N VAL A 64 20.98 -6.80 -13.56
CA VAL A 64 20.77 -8.24 -13.75
C VAL A 64 19.80 -8.51 -14.90
N ASP A 65 18.66 -7.80 -14.97
CA ASP A 65 17.70 -7.96 -16.07
C ASP A 65 18.31 -7.67 -17.43
N VAL A 66 19.13 -6.61 -17.53
CA VAL A 66 19.86 -6.28 -18.77
C VAL A 66 20.83 -7.41 -19.14
N ALA A 67 21.63 -7.89 -18.18
CA ALA A 67 22.64 -8.92 -18.44
C ALA A 67 22.02 -10.29 -18.78
N LEU A 68 20.87 -10.61 -18.20
CA LEU A 68 20.20 -11.89 -18.40
C LEU A 68 19.10 -11.86 -19.47
N GLY A 69 18.74 -10.68 -20.01
CA GLY A 69 17.71 -10.53 -21.06
C GLY A 69 16.27 -10.56 -20.54
N PHE A 70 16.03 -10.22 -19.26
CA PHE A 70 14.70 -10.25 -18.64
C PHE A 70 14.00 -8.88 -18.57
N VAL A 71 14.54 -7.87 -19.23
CA VAL A 71 13.96 -6.52 -19.24
C VAL A 71 12.52 -6.55 -19.76
N GLY A 72 11.57 -6.09 -18.95
CA GLY A 72 10.14 -6.02 -19.30
C GLY A 72 9.40 -7.37 -19.32
N SER A 73 10.09 -8.48 -19.00
CA SER A 73 9.46 -9.81 -18.96
C SER A 73 8.73 -10.06 -17.62
N ALA A 74 7.93 -11.12 -17.58
CA ALA A 74 7.32 -11.61 -16.34
C ALA A 74 8.40 -12.09 -15.34
N GLU A 75 9.56 -12.46 -15.83
CA GLU A 75 10.71 -13.01 -15.10
C GLU A 75 11.71 -11.94 -14.66
N SER A 76 11.38 -10.64 -14.75
CA SER A 76 12.25 -9.53 -14.36
C SER A 76 12.65 -9.57 -12.89
N PHE A 77 13.95 -9.49 -12.61
CA PHE A 77 14.51 -9.35 -11.27
C PHE A 77 14.17 -8.00 -10.62
N GLU A 78 14.00 -6.93 -11.41
CA GLU A 78 13.51 -5.66 -10.88
C GLU A 78 12.08 -5.79 -10.36
N ARG A 79 11.24 -6.60 -11.02
CA ARG A 79 9.88 -6.91 -10.57
C ARG A 79 9.88 -7.71 -9.26
N GLU A 80 10.80 -8.68 -9.10
CA GLU A 80 10.95 -9.39 -7.84
C GLU A 80 11.51 -8.52 -6.72
N TRP A 81 12.49 -7.67 -7.03
CA TRP A 81 12.97 -6.68 -6.09
C TRP A 81 11.86 -5.78 -5.57
N ARG A 82 10.93 -5.35 -6.43
CA ARG A 82 9.76 -4.59 -5.98
C ARG A 82 8.91 -5.37 -4.98
N LYS A 83 8.73 -6.69 -5.18
CA LYS A 83 8.01 -7.53 -4.21
C LYS A 83 8.75 -7.62 -2.87
N ILE A 84 10.08 -7.73 -2.90
CA ILE A 84 10.91 -7.72 -1.69
C ILE A 84 10.79 -6.38 -0.96
N LYS A 85 10.94 -5.27 -1.69
CA LYS A 85 10.98 -3.91 -1.14
C LYS A 85 9.64 -3.44 -0.56
N HIS A 86 8.56 -3.75 -1.22
CA HIS A 86 7.25 -3.23 -0.84
C HIS A 86 6.43 -4.24 -0.01
N GLY A 87 7.05 -5.35 0.40
CA GLY A 87 6.31 -6.51 0.87
C GLY A 87 5.43 -7.03 -0.28
N VAL A 88 4.55 -7.96 -0.01
CA VAL A 88 3.53 -8.34 -1.00
C VAL A 88 2.52 -7.19 -1.06
N LEU A 89 2.82 -6.14 -1.86
CA LEU A 89 1.76 -5.24 -2.29
C LEU A 89 0.78 -6.10 -3.09
N LEU A 90 -0.49 -5.98 -2.76
CA LEU A 90 -1.54 -6.69 -3.48
C LEU A 90 -1.39 -6.45 -4.98
N GLN A 91 -1.57 -7.49 -5.76
CA GLN A 91 -1.57 -7.35 -7.22
C GLN A 91 -2.60 -6.28 -7.62
N GLY A 92 -2.24 -5.36 -8.51
CA GLY A 92 -3.08 -4.20 -8.89
C GLY A 92 -2.87 -2.95 -8.02
N PHE A 93 -2.36 -3.06 -6.79
CA PHE A 93 -2.13 -1.90 -5.93
C PHE A 93 -1.09 -0.89 -6.49
N PRO A 94 0.06 -1.31 -7.06
CA PRO A 94 1.00 -0.36 -7.67
C PRO A 94 0.41 0.44 -8.83
N GLU A 95 -0.49 -0.16 -9.62
CA GLU A 95 -1.19 0.53 -10.69
C GLU A 95 -2.18 1.55 -10.11
N TYR A 96 -2.94 1.15 -9.08
CA TYR A 96 -3.84 2.04 -8.35
C TYR A 96 -3.09 3.26 -7.81
N VAL A 97 -1.95 3.09 -7.12
CA VAL A 97 -1.15 4.18 -6.57
C VAL A 97 -0.65 5.13 -7.67
N GLY A 98 -0.27 4.59 -8.83
CA GLY A 98 0.12 5.39 -10.00
C GLY A 98 -1.03 6.27 -10.54
N LEU A 99 -2.29 5.82 -10.41
CA LEU A 99 -3.49 6.60 -10.77
C LEU A 99 -3.88 7.56 -9.65
N GLU A 100 -3.81 7.15 -8.39
CA GLU A 100 -4.10 7.96 -7.20
C GLU A 100 -3.28 9.26 -7.22
N GLY A 101 -1.97 9.17 -7.51
CA GLY A 101 -1.09 10.34 -7.61
C GLY A 101 -1.46 11.33 -8.73
N ARG A 102 -2.33 10.96 -9.67
CA ARG A 102 -2.77 11.77 -10.81
C ARG A 102 -4.28 12.06 -10.81
N ALA A 103 -5.01 11.56 -9.81
CA ALA A 103 -6.45 11.73 -9.73
C ALA A 103 -6.83 13.20 -9.52
N ALA A 104 -7.90 13.66 -10.16
CA ALA A 104 -8.53 14.95 -9.89
C ALA A 104 -9.42 14.88 -8.65
N GLU A 105 -10.02 13.71 -8.42
CA GLU A 105 -10.85 13.44 -7.25
C GLU A 105 -10.61 12.01 -6.76
N ILE A 106 -10.57 11.85 -5.45
CA ILE A 106 -10.40 10.58 -4.74
C ILE A 106 -11.57 10.40 -3.79
N ARG A 107 -12.32 9.29 -3.94
CA ARG A 107 -13.35 8.88 -3.00
C ARG A 107 -12.92 7.60 -2.30
N LEU A 108 -12.97 7.62 -0.98
CA LEU A 108 -12.54 6.51 -0.13
C LEU A 108 -13.72 6.04 0.72
N PHE A 109 -13.97 4.75 0.75
CA PHE A 109 -14.74 4.10 1.80
C PHE A 109 -13.89 3.03 2.45
N GLU A 110 -13.80 3.07 3.77
CA GLU A 110 -12.96 2.15 4.54
C GLU A 110 -13.71 1.55 5.72
N VAL A 111 -13.35 0.32 6.08
CA VAL A 111 -13.95 -0.46 7.18
C VAL A 111 -12.86 -0.98 8.10
N GLY A 112 -12.99 -0.75 9.39
CA GLY A 112 -12.16 -1.32 10.44
C GLY A 112 -10.84 -0.62 10.72
N VAL A 113 -10.27 0.11 9.74
CA VAL A 113 -9.07 0.94 9.91
C VAL A 113 -9.24 2.27 9.17
N ILE A 114 -8.49 3.27 9.54
CA ILE A 114 -8.49 4.56 8.82
C ILE A 114 -7.77 4.37 7.48
N PRO A 115 -8.27 4.94 6.36
CA PRO A 115 -7.61 4.85 5.05
C PRO A 115 -6.16 5.33 5.11
N GLY A 116 -5.27 4.66 4.40
CA GLY A 116 -3.84 4.97 4.42
C GLY A 116 -3.52 6.44 4.11
N LEU A 117 -4.24 7.08 3.18
CA LEU A 117 -4.07 8.50 2.86
C LEU A 117 -4.41 9.44 4.03
N LEU A 118 -5.15 8.96 5.03
CA LEU A 118 -5.59 9.72 6.21
C LEU A 118 -4.94 9.26 7.52
N GLN A 119 -3.92 8.40 7.46
CA GLN A 119 -3.22 7.92 8.65
C GLN A 119 -2.10 8.89 9.04
N THR A 120 -1.92 9.09 10.35
CA THR A 120 -0.66 9.63 10.88
C THR A 120 0.44 8.57 10.76
N ARG A 121 1.70 9.00 10.83
CA ARG A 121 2.85 8.08 10.80
C ARG A 121 2.77 7.08 11.96
N GLU A 122 2.42 7.54 13.15
CA GLU A 122 2.33 6.74 14.38
C GLU A 122 1.22 5.68 14.28
N TYR A 123 0.07 6.05 13.72
CA TYR A 123 -1.02 5.10 13.46
C TYR A 123 -0.61 4.03 12.45
N ALA A 124 0.01 4.44 11.34
CA ALA A 124 0.52 3.52 10.32
C ALA A 124 1.60 2.59 10.89
N GLN A 125 2.51 3.13 11.74
CA GLN A 125 3.54 2.34 12.40
C GLN A 125 2.93 1.31 13.34
N ALA A 126 1.94 1.68 14.14
CA ALA A 126 1.26 0.74 15.04
C ALA A 126 0.59 -0.42 14.29
N LEU A 127 -0.02 -0.16 13.12
CA LEU A 127 -0.56 -1.22 12.27
C LEU A 127 0.55 -2.14 11.71
N ALA A 128 1.65 -1.55 11.27
CA ALA A 128 2.80 -2.27 10.74
C ALA A 128 3.49 -3.12 11.82
N ASP A 129 3.66 -2.57 13.03
CA ASP A 129 4.20 -3.28 14.19
C ASP A 129 3.34 -4.49 14.56
N GLY A 130 2.02 -4.33 14.58
CA GLY A 130 1.12 -5.44 14.80
C GLY A 130 1.21 -6.54 13.71
N ALA A 131 1.61 -6.21 12.49
CA ALA A 131 1.88 -7.21 11.46
C ALA A 131 3.23 -7.93 11.68
N VAL A 132 4.25 -7.21 12.22
CA VAL A 132 5.52 -7.82 12.64
C VAL A 132 5.31 -8.79 13.80
N ASP A 133 4.53 -8.39 14.81
CA ASP A 133 4.24 -9.21 15.99
C ASP A 133 3.51 -10.51 15.63
N ARG A 134 2.69 -10.47 14.59
CA ARG A 134 2.03 -11.67 14.03
C ARG A 134 2.94 -12.50 13.10
N GLY A 135 4.17 -12.06 12.85
CA GLY A 135 5.11 -12.73 11.94
C GLY A 135 4.73 -12.64 10.45
N VAL A 136 3.86 -11.70 10.07
CA VAL A 136 3.41 -11.53 8.68
C VAL A 136 4.45 -10.79 7.83
N ILE A 137 5.18 -9.85 8.44
CA ILE A 137 6.24 -9.05 7.80
C ILE A 137 7.44 -8.90 8.71
N THR A 138 8.61 -8.55 8.15
CA THR A 138 9.81 -8.18 8.93
C THR A 138 9.74 -6.74 9.41
N ARG A 139 10.62 -6.37 10.34
CA ARG A 139 10.77 -4.98 10.81
C ARG A 139 11.11 -4.03 9.66
N GLU A 140 12.08 -4.39 8.82
CA GLU A 140 12.45 -3.59 7.66
C GLU A 140 11.27 -3.38 6.70
N GLN A 141 10.47 -4.43 6.46
CA GLN A 141 9.26 -4.33 5.63
C GLN A 141 8.20 -3.42 6.26
N ALA A 142 8.09 -3.40 7.59
CA ALA A 142 7.19 -2.49 8.29
C ALA A 142 7.61 -1.02 8.09
N ASP A 143 8.88 -0.70 8.29
CA ASP A 143 9.43 0.64 8.13
C ASP A 143 9.31 1.13 6.66
N GLU A 144 9.54 0.24 5.70
CA GLU A 144 9.36 0.53 4.28
C GLU A 144 7.88 0.80 3.91
N ARG A 145 6.93 0.03 4.47
CA ARG A 145 5.49 0.26 4.27
C ARG A 145 5.05 1.63 4.77
N VAL A 146 5.49 1.99 5.98
CA VAL A 146 5.19 3.31 6.55
C VAL A 146 5.83 4.42 5.71
N SER A 147 7.09 4.28 5.32
CA SER A 147 7.78 5.25 4.46
C SER A 147 7.08 5.41 3.10
N PHE A 148 6.67 4.31 2.47
CA PHE A 148 5.92 4.31 1.23
C PHE A 148 4.56 5.02 1.38
N LEU A 149 3.85 4.77 2.48
CA LEU A 149 2.58 5.42 2.78
C LEU A 149 2.75 6.93 2.91
N MET A 150 3.78 7.39 3.64
CA MET A 150 4.05 8.83 3.80
C MET A 150 4.36 9.48 2.44
N THR A 151 5.13 8.82 1.58
CA THR A 151 5.38 9.32 0.21
C THR A 151 4.10 9.40 -0.64
N ARG A 152 3.15 8.46 -0.48
CA ARG A 152 1.84 8.56 -1.15
C ARG A 152 1.06 9.77 -0.70
N GLN A 153 1.09 10.11 0.58
CA GLN A 153 0.40 11.28 1.13
C GLN A 153 0.97 12.60 0.59
N GLU A 154 2.27 12.67 0.26
CA GLU A 154 2.87 13.83 -0.37
C GLU A 154 2.18 14.21 -1.70
N ALA A 155 1.61 13.23 -2.41
CA ALA A 155 0.85 13.50 -3.63
C ALA A 155 -0.44 14.32 -3.39
N LEU A 156 -0.95 14.37 -2.16
CA LEU A 156 -2.08 15.23 -1.77
C LEU A 156 -1.66 16.69 -1.56
N LEU A 157 -0.36 16.97 -1.37
CA LEU A 157 0.21 18.29 -1.08
C LEU A 157 0.69 19.04 -2.33
N ARG A 158 0.33 18.56 -3.53
CA ARG A 158 0.69 19.22 -4.80
C ARG A 158 0.00 20.57 -4.96
N ASP A 159 0.49 21.42 -5.88
CA ASP A 159 -0.04 22.78 -6.14
C ASP A 159 -1.57 22.79 -6.39
N VAL A 160 -2.10 21.78 -7.07
CA VAL A 160 -3.53 21.55 -7.25
C VAL A 160 -3.88 20.22 -6.60
N PRO A 161 -4.24 20.20 -5.32
CA PRO A 161 -4.58 18.96 -4.63
C PRO A 161 -5.87 18.33 -5.21
N PRO A 162 -6.02 17.00 -5.15
CA PRO A 162 -7.27 16.37 -5.54
C PRO A 162 -8.40 16.75 -4.58
N VAL A 163 -9.63 16.79 -5.07
CA VAL A 163 -10.79 16.74 -4.18
C VAL A 163 -10.78 15.38 -3.48
N LEU A 164 -10.79 15.36 -2.16
CA LEU A 164 -10.80 14.12 -1.39
C LEU A 164 -12.09 13.99 -0.59
N ILE A 165 -12.83 12.92 -0.87
CA ILE A 165 -14.09 12.59 -0.19
C ILE A 165 -13.89 11.24 0.50
N ALA A 166 -13.95 11.21 1.81
CA ALA A 166 -13.82 9.98 2.58
C ALA A 166 -15.07 9.73 3.42
N VAL A 167 -15.58 8.51 3.34
CA VAL A 167 -16.60 7.99 4.26
C VAL A 167 -15.94 6.86 5.06
N LEU A 168 -15.86 7.03 6.36
CA LEU A 168 -15.34 6.03 7.29
C LEU A 168 -16.49 5.26 7.91
N ASP A 169 -16.47 3.94 7.81
CA ASP A 169 -17.33 3.13 8.68
C ASP A 169 -16.98 3.42 10.15
N GLU A 170 -17.97 3.47 11.01
CA GLU A 170 -17.79 3.80 12.44
C GLU A 170 -16.75 2.89 13.11
N SER A 171 -16.58 1.65 12.63
CA SER A 171 -15.52 0.73 13.11
C SER A 171 -14.09 1.27 12.97
N CYS A 172 -13.85 2.20 12.04
CA CYS A 172 -12.53 2.80 11.84
C CYS A 172 -12.05 3.62 13.04
N ILE A 173 -13.00 4.26 13.75
CA ILE A 173 -12.70 5.13 14.89
C ILE A 173 -12.87 4.44 16.24
N LEU A 174 -13.64 3.35 16.29
CA LEU A 174 -13.86 2.58 17.51
C LEU A 174 -12.74 1.59 17.81
N ARG A 175 -11.95 1.19 16.82
CA ARG A 175 -10.84 0.27 17.00
C ARG A 175 -9.63 1.01 17.57
N PRO A 176 -9.14 0.66 18.79
CA PRO A 176 -7.99 1.31 19.39
C PRO A 176 -6.70 0.82 18.71
N VAL A 177 -6.14 1.61 17.80
CA VAL A 177 -4.87 1.33 17.14
C VAL A 177 -3.76 2.13 17.81
N GLY A 178 -2.69 1.48 18.26
CA GLY A 178 -1.51 2.12 18.89
C GLY A 178 -1.75 2.68 20.28
N GLY A 179 -2.94 2.47 20.84
CA GLY A 179 -3.31 2.98 22.17
C GLY A 179 -3.91 4.40 22.15
N PRO A 180 -4.29 4.93 23.33
CA PRO A 180 -5.05 6.18 23.44
C PRO A 180 -4.36 7.40 22.84
N GLU A 181 -3.05 7.52 23.03
CA GLU A 181 -2.27 8.69 22.55
C GLU A 181 -2.20 8.73 21.03
N VAL A 182 -1.96 7.56 20.38
CA VAL A 182 -1.94 7.45 18.92
C VAL A 182 -3.31 7.72 18.34
N MET A 183 -4.36 7.18 18.96
CA MET A 183 -5.74 7.43 18.50
C MET A 183 -6.14 8.90 18.67
N ASP A 184 -5.77 9.55 19.79
CA ASP A 184 -6.08 10.98 20.00
C ASP A 184 -5.41 11.84 18.91
N ALA A 185 -4.12 11.62 18.63
CA ALA A 185 -3.39 12.31 17.58
C ALA A 185 -3.99 12.04 16.19
N GLN A 186 -4.39 10.80 15.92
CA GLN A 186 -5.03 10.41 14.67
C GLN A 186 -6.40 11.08 14.49
N LEU A 187 -7.22 11.14 15.51
CA LEU A 187 -8.52 11.82 15.45
C LEU A 187 -8.35 13.34 15.30
N GLN A 188 -7.35 13.94 15.97
CA GLN A 188 -7.02 15.35 15.75
C GLN A 188 -6.63 15.61 14.30
N TYR A 189 -5.78 14.76 13.73
CA TYR A 189 -5.40 14.86 12.32
C TYR A 189 -6.62 14.81 11.38
N LEU A 190 -7.61 13.93 11.64
CA LEU A 190 -8.84 13.87 10.84
C LEU A 190 -9.69 15.15 10.97
N ILE A 191 -9.74 15.76 12.16
CA ILE A 191 -10.43 17.04 12.38
C ILE A 191 -9.76 18.15 11.56
N ASP A 192 -8.43 18.26 11.63
CA ASP A 192 -7.65 19.26 10.89
C ASP A 192 -7.76 19.03 9.38
N PHE A 193 -7.81 17.78 8.96
CA PHE A 193 -7.97 17.40 7.56
C PHE A 193 -9.38 17.77 7.04
N ALA A 194 -10.42 17.53 7.83
CA ALA A 194 -11.79 17.90 7.47
C ALA A 194 -11.99 19.42 7.33
N ALA A 195 -11.12 20.24 7.93
CA ALA A 195 -11.16 21.69 7.80
C ALA A 195 -10.58 22.20 6.46
N GLN A 196 -9.92 21.35 5.66
CA GLN A 196 -9.35 21.74 4.38
C GLN A 196 -10.45 21.95 3.32
N PRO A 197 -10.35 22.99 2.44
CA PRO A 197 -11.45 23.36 1.55
C PRO A 197 -11.76 22.35 0.44
N HIS A 198 -10.85 21.42 0.15
CA HIS A 198 -10.99 20.40 -0.90
C HIS A 198 -11.27 19.01 -0.34
N THR A 199 -11.67 18.92 0.94
CA THR A 199 -11.92 17.65 1.62
C THR A 199 -13.37 17.53 2.08
N THR A 200 -13.90 16.32 2.07
CA THR A 200 -15.14 15.94 2.73
C THR A 200 -14.88 14.67 3.52
N LEU A 201 -15.16 14.73 4.82
CA LEU A 201 -14.97 13.59 5.71
C LEU A 201 -16.25 13.29 6.47
N GLN A 202 -16.78 12.08 6.28
CA GLN A 202 -18.04 11.64 6.85
C GLN A 202 -17.86 10.30 7.59
N ILE A 203 -18.70 10.05 8.59
CA ILE A 203 -18.83 8.75 9.27
C ILE A 203 -20.11 8.09 8.81
N ALA A 204 -20.00 6.82 8.40
CA ALA A 204 -21.12 5.91 8.22
C ALA A 204 -21.38 5.20 9.56
N PRO A 205 -22.38 5.63 10.35
CA PRO A 205 -22.62 5.07 11.68
C PRO A 205 -23.23 3.67 11.57
N TYR A 206 -23.05 2.83 12.58
CA TYR A 206 -23.66 1.49 12.62
C TYR A 206 -25.18 1.51 12.49
N SER A 207 -25.82 2.61 12.87
CA SER A 207 -27.29 2.77 12.76
C SER A 207 -27.81 2.77 11.31
N ILE A 208 -26.95 2.91 10.29
CA ILE A 208 -27.40 2.75 8.90
C ILE A 208 -27.80 1.31 8.56
N GLY A 209 -27.27 0.33 9.31
CA GLY A 209 -27.62 -1.08 9.17
C GLY A 209 -27.45 -1.61 7.75
N GLU A 210 -28.51 -2.24 7.23
CA GLU A 210 -28.55 -2.83 5.88
C GLU A 210 -28.48 -1.81 4.74
N ARG A 211 -28.62 -0.52 5.02
CA ARG A 211 -28.48 0.56 4.02
C ARG A 211 -27.04 0.83 3.63
N ARG A 212 -26.06 0.21 4.31
CA ARG A 212 -24.64 0.28 3.93
C ARG A 212 -24.41 -0.51 2.63
N PRO A 213 -24.03 0.14 1.52
CA PRO A 213 -23.93 -0.53 0.21
C PRO A 213 -22.65 -1.35 0.04
N PHE A 214 -21.62 -1.11 0.87
CA PHE A 214 -20.32 -1.78 0.77
C PHE A 214 -19.98 -2.51 2.08
N ASN A 215 -19.42 -3.70 1.98
CA ASN A 215 -18.95 -4.51 3.11
C ASN A 215 -17.41 -4.60 3.22
N ARG A 216 -16.71 -3.90 2.34
CA ARG A 216 -15.25 -3.82 2.23
C ARG A 216 -14.84 -2.46 1.73
N LEU A 217 -13.52 -2.18 1.75
CA LEU A 217 -12.99 -0.93 1.20
C LEU A 217 -13.37 -0.78 -0.29
N VAL A 218 -13.66 0.44 -0.66
CA VAL A 218 -13.90 0.85 -2.05
C VAL A 218 -13.25 2.21 -2.27
N ASN A 219 -12.36 2.30 -3.24
CA ASN A 219 -11.76 3.54 -3.68
C ASN A 219 -12.22 3.84 -5.12
N LEU A 220 -12.66 5.07 -5.36
CA LEU A 220 -13.01 5.55 -6.68
C LEU A 220 -12.11 6.74 -7.03
N LEU A 221 -11.46 6.67 -8.18
CA LEU A 221 -10.61 7.74 -8.69
C LEU A 221 -11.27 8.36 -9.91
N THR A 222 -11.47 9.68 -9.89
CA THR A 222 -11.78 10.44 -11.10
C THR A 222 -10.50 11.05 -11.64
N LEU A 223 -10.10 10.69 -12.85
CA LEU A 223 -8.88 11.17 -13.48
C LEU A 223 -9.09 12.55 -14.15
N GLN A 224 -8.01 13.17 -14.62
CA GLN A 224 -8.06 14.49 -15.27
C GLN A 224 -8.90 14.49 -16.57
N ASP A 225 -8.94 13.38 -17.29
CA ASP A 225 -9.77 13.16 -18.48
C ASP A 225 -11.23 12.84 -18.15
N ARG A 226 -11.61 12.88 -16.86
CA ARG A 226 -12.94 12.54 -16.31
C ARG A 226 -13.30 11.06 -16.36
N SER A 227 -12.40 10.19 -16.77
CA SER A 227 -12.62 8.76 -16.59
C SER A 227 -12.64 8.40 -15.11
N VAL A 228 -13.44 7.42 -14.74
CA VAL A 228 -13.56 6.93 -13.36
C VAL A 228 -13.06 5.50 -13.29
N VAL A 229 -12.28 5.23 -12.27
CA VAL A 229 -11.70 3.92 -11.98
C VAL A 229 -12.13 3.51 -10.58
N SER A 230 -12.51 2.26 -10.39
CA SER A 230 -12.73 1.70 -9.06
C SER A 230 -11.58 0.78 -8.66
N TYR A 231 -11.28 0.77 -7.37
CA TYR A 231 -10.34 -0.14 -6.77
C TYR A 231 -10.94 -0.75 -5.51
N VAL A 232 -10.87 -2.06 -5.43
CA VAL A 232 -11.30 -2.84 -4.27
C VAL A 232 -10.23 -3.87 -3.92
N GLU A 233 -10.17 -4.30 -2.66
CA GLU A 233 -9.23 -5.32 -2.22
C GLU A 233 -9.95 -6.57 -1.72
N SER A 234 -9.36 -7.72 -2.05
CA SER A 234 -9.55 -8.96 -1.32
C SER A 234 -8.34 -9.18 -0.40
N GLU A 235 -8.33 -10.27 0.36
CA GLU A 235 -7.18 -10.62 1.22
C GLU A 235 -5.87 -10.83 0.45
N THR A 236 -5.95 -11.19 -0.83
CA THR A 236 -4.79 -11.58 -1.65
C THR A 236 -4.56 -10.71 -2.88
N GLN A 237 -5.56 -9.95 -3.33
CA GLN A 237 -5.48 -9.17 -4.56
C GLN A 237 -6.23 -7.84 -4.46
N GLY A 238 -5.67 -6.81 -5.10
CA GLY A 238 -6.36 -5.58 -5.44
C GLY A 238 -6.91 -5.65 -6.87
N TYR A 239 -8.15 -5.23 -7.05
CA TYR A 239 -8.86 -5.22 -8.33
C TYR A 239 -9.09 -3.78 -8.76
N LEU A 240 -8.44 -3.40 -9.86
CA LEU A 240 -8.65 -2.14 -10.54
C LEU A 240 -9.61 -2.37 -11.71
N ASP A 241 -10.73 -1.64 -11.73
CA ASP A 241 -11.73 -1.76 -12.77
C ASP A 241 -11.97 -0.39 -13.45
N ARG A 242 -12.08 -0.41 -14.78
CA ARG A 242 -12.32 0.76 -15.64
C ARG A 242 -13.58 0.63 -16.48
N GLU A 243 -14.26 -0.52 -16.39
CA GLU A 243 -15.46 -0.77 -17.16
C GLU A 243 -16.63 0.06 -16.62
N LEU A 244 -17.19 0.92 -17.45
CA LEU A 244 -18.29 1.81 -17.04
C LEU A 244 -19.50 1.04 -16.53
N SER A 245 -19.76 -0.14 -17.05
CA SER A 245 -20.87 -1.00 -16.63
C SER A 245 -20.77 -1.45 -15.16
N SER A 246 -19.58 -1.60 -14.63
CA SER A 246 -19.32 -1.95 -13.22
C SER A 246 -19.01 -0.73 -12.35
N VAL A 247 -18.28 0.26 -12.88
CA VAL A 247 -17.85 1.45 -12.11
C VAL A 247 -19.04 2.38 -11.80
N ILE A 248 -19.96 2.62 -12.78
CA ILE A 248 -21.11 3.51 -12.56
C ILE A 248 -22.03 3.05 -11.42
N PRO A 249 -22.38 1.76 -11.30
CA PRO A 249 -23.11 1.27 -10.13
C PRO A 249 -22.40 1.55 -8.79
N MET A 250 -21.06 1.42 -8.75
CA MET A 250 -20.26 1.71 -7.55
C MET A 250 -20.28 3.20 -7.19
N VAL A 251 -20.20 4.09 -8.19
CA VAL A 251 -20.34 5.54 -7.97
C VAL A 251 -21.71 5.88 -7.39
N ARG A 252 -22.79 5.28 -7.91
CA ARG A 252 -24.15 5.47 -7.37
C ARG A 252 -24.27 4.96 -5.94
N ALA A 253 -23.73 3.78 -5.68
CA ALA A 253 -23.70 3.20 -4.33
C ALA A 253 -22.92 4.08 -3.34
N TYR A 254 -21.81 4.71 -3.80
CA TYR A 254 -21.05 5.65 -2.98
C TYR A 254 -21.87 6.91 -2.64
N HIS A 255 -22.60 7.48 -3.59
CA HIS A 255 -23.51 8.59 -3.32
C HIS A 255 -24.65 8.20 -2.35
N GLN A 256 -25.18 6.99 -2.47
CA GLN A 256 -26.19 6.48 -1.51
C GLN A 256 -25.58 6.35 -0.11
N LEU A 257 -24.34 5.88 0.01
CA LEU A 257 -23.62 5.82 1.27
C LEU A 257 -23.46 7.22 1.90
N GLN A 258 -23.03 8.21 1.12
CA GLN A 258 -22.90 9.59 1.60
C GLN A 258 -24.22 10.15 2.14
N ASN A 259 -25.34 9.87 1.46
CA ASN A 259 -26.66 10.36 1.86
C ASN A 259 -27.17 9.77 3.19
N VAL A 260 -26.71 8.59 3.58
CA VAL A 260 -27.08 7.95 4.86
C VAL A 260 -26.02 8.11 5.94
N SER A 261 -24.87 8.66 5.60
CA SER A 261 -23.77 8.97 6.52
C SER A 261 -24.06 10.27 7.28
N LEU A 262 -23.35 10.49 8.37
CA LEU A 262 -23.37 11.75 9.10
C LEU A 262 -22.89 12.90 8.20
N SER A 263 -23.35 14.11 8.45
CA SER A 263 -22.77 15.30 7.84
C SER A 263 -21.31 15.44 8.25
N GLN A 264 -20.52 16.23 7.53
CA GLN A 264 -19.14 16.52 7.92
C GLN A 264 -19.05 17.12 9.32
N THR A 265 -19.95 18.06 9.66
CA THR A 265 -20.01 18.70 10.98
C THR A 265 -20.29 17.66 12.08
N ASP A 266 -21.32 16.83 11.91
CA ASP A 266 -21.67 15.79 12.89
C ASP A 266 -20.53 14.75 13.02
N SER A 267 -19.84 14.45 11.92
CA SER A 267 -18.68 13.54 11.94
C SER A 267 -17.51 14.10 12.73
N VAL A 268 -17.20 15.39 12.58
CA VAL A 268 -16.19 16.09 13.37
C VAL A 268 -16.58 16.12 14.86
N ASP A 269 -17.86 16.31 15.17
CA ASP A 269 -18.35 16.24 16.56
C ASP A 269 -18.18 14.84 17.17
N VAL A 270 -18.35 13.78 16.37
CA VAL A 270 -18.03 12.41 16.80
C VAL A 270 -16.55 12.25 17.13
N PHE A 271 -15.63 12.74 16.27
CA PHE A 271 -14.20 12.69 16.56
C PHE A 271 -13.86 13.42 17.87
N HIS A 272 -14.43 14.60 18.09
CA HIS A 272 -14.21 15.35 19.35
C HIS A 272 -14.72 14.59 20.57
N ARG A 273 -15.85 13.89 20.50
CA ARG A 273 -16.36 13.07 21.62
C ARG A 273 -15.42 11.92 21.93
N HIS A 274 -14.99 11.18 20.91
CA HIS A 274 -14.07 10.05 21.10
C HIS A 274 -12.74 10.47 21.71
N ARG A 275 -12.19 11.62 21.33
CA ARG A 275 -10.99 12.19 21.94
C ARG A 275 -11.15 12.50 23.43
N LYS A 276 -12.33 12.90 23.85
CA LYS A 276 -12.66 13.19 25.27
C LYS A 276 -12.98 11.94 26.09
N GLY A 277 -12.91 10.76 25.46
CA GLY A 277 -13.27 9.51 26.11
C GLY A 277 -14.79 9.36 26.38
N THR A 278 -15.60 10.14 25.68
CA THR A 278 -17.08 10.04 25.75
C THR A 278 -17.56 9.22 24.55
N PRO A 279 -18.13 8.03 24.76
CA PRO A 279 -18.62 7.17 23.68
C PRO A 279 -19.77 7.79 22.89
#